data_671e7f186a4138e7bc1857040c210d0e
#
_entry.id   671e7f186a4138e7bc1857040c210d0e
#
_cell.length_a   1.000
_cell.length_b   1.000
_cell.length_c   1.000
_cell.angle_alpha   90.00
_cell.angle_beta   90.00
_cell.angle_gamma   90.00
#
_symmetry.space_group_name_H-M   'P 1'
#
loop_
_entity.id
_entity.type
_entity.pdbx_description
1 polymer ?
#
loop_
_entity_poly.entity_id
_entity_poly.type
_entity_poly.pdbx_seq_one_letter_code
_entity_poly.pdbx_strand_id
1 'polypeptide(L)'
;MTGPLSRRTVLRTALPLLASLPLLAVCPVPSHAAPADASAVVRVGAYEFPPYVDETGGGVTRDLLDLFNAAQSERRFEMVRTAPQRRYEDLEQGRFDMIAFECRNWGWEGRAVDATRPFLRDAEVFIARAAPGIDQRYFDDLSGKSILGRLGFHYAFAGFEADPKILEQRFRTRVTVTHEGNVRSVVAGRADLAIVTRSFLTRFLQREPELARQLVVSERSDQIYEHTILTRQGGSVATAWLDSLLDRLAADGRLESLWRRSGILS
;
A
#
# COMPACT_ATOMS: atom_id res chain seq x y z
N MET A 1 4.05 -85.61 -29.70
CA MET A 1 3.67 -86.84 -28.95
C MET A 1 2.54 -86.40 -28.02
N THR A 2 1.39 -86.89 -28.41
CA THR A 2 0.34 -87.45 -27.57
C THR A 2 -0.27 -86.53 -26.53
N GLY A 3 -1.43 -86.14 -26.58
CA GLY A 3 -2.70 -86.69 -26.99
C GLY A 3 -3.65 -86.58 -25.79
N PRO A 4 -4.95 -86.66 -26.01
CA PRO A 4 -5.97 -85.91 -25.32
C PRO A 4 -6.82 -86.79 -24.36
N LEU A 5 -7.83 -86.17 -23.69
CA LEU A 5 -9.10 -86.83 -23.24
C LEU A 5 -9.87 -85.84 -22.34
N SER A 6 -11.01 -85.45 -22.74
CA SER A 6 -12.33 -86.01 -22.87
C SER A 6 -13.21 -85.80 -21.65
N ARG A 7 -14.26 -85.04 -21.94
CA ARG A 7 -15.69 -85.15 -21.51
C ARG A 7 -16.05 -85.32 -20.04
N ARG A 8 -16.93 -84.40 -19.53
CA ARG A 8 -18.35 -84.79 -19.34
C ARG A 8 -19.22 -83.58 -18.97
N THR A 9 -20.21 -83.41 -19.80
CA THR A 9 -21.41 -82.56 -19.64
C THR A 9 -22.25 -83.09 -18.46
N VAL A 10 -22.62 -82.19 -17.56
CA VAL A 10 -23.79 -82.39 -16.65
C VAL A 10 -24.66 -81.13 -16.71
N LEU A 11 -25.79 -81.35 -17.36
CA LEU A 11 -26.92 -80.41 -17.35
C LEU A 11 -27.58 -80.47 -15.96
N ARG A 12 -27.68 -79.34 -15.25
CA ARG A 12 -28.61 -79.19 -14.12
C ARG A 12 -29.37 -77.89 -14.31
N THR A 13 -30.62 -78.09 -14.61
CA THR A 13 -31.71 -77.11 -14.58
C THR A 13 -31.89 -76.61 -13.15
N ALA A 14 -31.86 -75.28 -12.97
CA ALA A 14 -32.28 -74.64 -11.75
C ALA A 14 -33.21 -73.44 -12.10
N LEU A 15 -34.37 -73.44 -11.52
CA LEU A 15 -35.44 -72.43 -11.56
C LEU A 15 -34.93 -71.01 -11.19
N PRO A 16 -35.52 -69.92 -11.76
CA PRO A 16 -35.21 -68.60 -11.30
C PRO A 16 -36.03 -68.27 -10.04
N LEU A 17 -35.39 -68.00 -8.95
CA LEU A 17 -35.96 -67.31 -7.78
C LEU A 17 -36.08 -65.85 -8.09
N LEU A 18 -37.31 -65.35 -8.17
CA LEU A 18 -37.64 -63.93 -8.20
C LEU A 18 -37.35 -63.33 -6.82
N ALA A 19 -36.24 -62.65 -6.66
CA ALA A 19 -35.95 -61.85 -5.50
C ALA A 19 -36.45 -60.45 -5.75
N SER A 20 -37.53 -60.06 -5.07
CA SER A 20 -38.04 -58.68 -4.99
C SER A 20 -37.08 -57.81 -4.17
N LEU A 21 -36.35 -56.95 -4.83
CA LEU A 21 -35.59 -55.86 -4.17
C LEU A 21 -36.52 -54.78 -3.67
N PRO A 22 -36.42 -54.32 -2.41
CA PRO A 22 -37.13 -53.15 -1.94
C PRO A 22 -36.55 -51.87 -2.60
N LEU A 23 -37.45 -51.08 -3.18
CA LEU A 23 -37.15 -49.75 -3.71
C LEU A 23 -36.80 -48.83 -2.54
N LEU A 24 -35.52 -48.62 -2.28
CA LEU A 24 -35.06 -47.59 -1.34
C LEU A 24 -35.39 -46.23 -1.93
N ALA A 25 -36.37 -45.55 -1.36
CA ALA A 25 -36.66 -44.16 -1.64
C ALA A 25 -35.44 -43.31 -1.22
N VAL A 26 -34.67 -42.82 -2.19
CA VAL A 26 -33.63 -41.81 -1.98
C VAL A 26 -34.37 -40.51 -1.66
N CYS A 27 -34.45 -40.17 -0.38
CA CYS A 27 -34.82 -38.82 0.02
C CYS A 27 -33.77 -37.84 -0.51
N PRO A 28 -34.15 -36.76 -1.21
CA PRO A 28 -33.18 -35.72 -1.57
C PRO A 28 -32.68 -35.08 -0.28
N VAL A 29 -31.40 -35.27 0.01
CA VAL A 29 -30.68 -34.51 1.05
C VAL A 29 -30.74 -33.06 0.63
N PRO A 30 -31.27 -32.12 1.45
CA PRO A 30 -31.19 -30.71 1.12
C PRO A 30 -29.72 -30.36 0.97
N SER A 31 -29.31 -30.01 -0.25
CA SER A 31 -28.01 -29.42 -0.52
C SER A 31 -27.92 -28.17 0.36
N HIS A 32 -27.17 -28.24 1.43
CA HIS A 32 -26.76 -27.02 2.13
C HIS A 32 -25.96 -26.21 1.11
N ALA A 33 -26.62 -25.21 0.53
CA ALA A 33 -25.90 -24.15 -0.16
C ALA A 33 -24.85 -23.64 0.84
N ALA A 34 -23.58 -23.79 0.48
CA ALA A 34 -22.51 -23.16 1.22
C ALA A 34 -22.88 -21.68 1.41
N PRO A 35 -22.65 -21.07 2.59
CA PRO A 35 -22.92 -19.66 2.76
C PRO A 35 -22.22 -18.91 1.63
N ALA A 36 -23.02 -18.26 0.79
CA ALA A 36 -22.54 -17.29 -0.16
C ALA A 36 -21.84 -16.19 0.65
N ASP A 37 -20.68 -15.77 0.17
CA ASP A 37 -19.95 -14.60 0.59
C ASP A 37 -18.99 -14.72 1.80
N ALA A 38 -17.91 -15.45 1.62
CA ALA A 38 -16.64 -14.93 2.11
C ALA A 38 -16.12 -13.96 1.03
N SER A 39 -16.36 -12.65 1.20
CA SER A 39 -15.76 -11.63 0.34
C SER A 39 -14.25 -11.88 0.24
N ALA A 40 -13.70 -11.91 -0.96
CA ALA A 40 -12.28 -12.21 -1.16
C ALA A 40 -11.42 -11.20 -0.40
N VAL A 41 -10.61 -11.67 0.53
CA VAL A 41 -9.71 -10.79 1.31
C VAL A 41 -8.61 -10.27 0.40
N VAL A 42 -8.42 -8.94 0.41
CA VAL A 42 -7.34 -8.21 -0.24
C VAL A 42 -6.42 -7.67 0.84
N ARG A 43 -5.22 -8.18 0.89
CA ARG A 43 -4.19 -7.73 1.83
C ARG A 43 -3.51 -6.48 1.29
N VAL A 44 -3.43 -5.45 2.11
CA VAL A 44 -2.88 -4.14 1.75
C VAL A 44 -1.62 -3.86 2.54
N GLY A 45 -0.48 -3.81 1.88
CA GLY A 45 0.79 -3.45 2.49
C GLY A 45 0.76 -2.02 3.05
N ALA A 46 1.28 -1.83 4.26
CA ALA A 46 1.35 -0.54 4.91
C ALA A 46 2.64 -0.43 5.73
N TYR A 47 3.44 0.58 5.43
CA TYR A 47 4.61 0.97 6.20
C TYR A 47 4.41 2.36 6.78
N GLU A 48 5.17 2.70 7.80
CA GLU A 48 5.06 4.00 8.44
C GLU A 48 5.42 5.14 7.47
N PHE A 49 4.39 5.88 7.08
CA PHE A 49 4.43 7.01 6.14
C PHE A 49 3.39 8.06 6.56
N PRO A 50 3.63 8.84 7.62
CA PRO A 50 2.67 9.85 8.08
C PRO A 50 2.44 10.95 7.02
N PRO A 51 1.16 11.36 6.84
CA PRO A 51 -0.01 11.01 7.61
C PRO A 51 -0.75 9.77 7.11
N TYR A 52 -0.24 9.09 6.06
CA TYR A 52 -0.90 7.96 5.41
C TYR A 52 -0.94 6.72 6.30
N VAL A 53 0.17 6.42 6.95
CA VAL A 53 0.27 5.36 7.97
C VAL A 53 1.11 5.91 9.13
N ASP A 54 0.52 5.99 10.31
CA ASP A 54 1.21 6.40 11.53
C ASP A 54 1.91 5.22 12.25
N GLU A 55 2.62 5.52 13.31
CA GLU A 55 3.36 4.53 14.11
C GLU A 55 2.46 3.44 14.72
N THR A 56 1.19 3.76 14.97
CA THR A 56 0.19 2.81 15.52
C THR A 56 -0.42 1.92 14.44
N GLY A 57 -0.20 2.24 13.16
CA GLY A 57 -0.85 1.61 12.02
C GLY A 57 -2.23 2.18 11.71
N GLY A 58 -2.56 3.35 12.27
CA GLY A 58 -3.67 4.19 11.87
C GLY A 58 -3.33 5.08 10.68
N GLY A 59 -4.14 6.10 10.44
CA GLY A 59 -3.91 7.11 9.41
C GLY A 59 -4.79 6.93 8.19
N VAL A 60 -4.50 7.73 7.16
CA VAL A 60 -5.35 7.89 5.98
C VAL A 60 -5.54 6.59 5.20
N THR A 61 -4.55 5.70 5.23
CA THR A 61 -4.68 4.39 4.56
C THR A 61 -5.79 3.57 5.20
N ARG A 62 -5.86 3.52 6.53
CA ARG A 62 -6.94 2.81 7.23
C ARG A 62 -8.29 3.39 6.87
N ASP A 63 -8.42 4.72 6.95
CA ASP A 63 -9.67 5.41 6.62
C ASP A 63 -10.10 5.15 5.17
N LEU A 64 -9.15 5.08 4.22
CA LEU A 64 -9.41 4.72 2.82
C LEU A 64 -9.91 3.28 2.69
N LEU A 65 -9.30 2.33 3.41
CA LEU A 65 -9.73 0.93 3.36
C LEU A 65 -11.11 0.73 4.01
N ASP A 66 -11.40 1.44 5.10
CA ASP A 66 -12.73 1.44 5.71
C ASP A 66 -13.77 2.00 4.73
N LEU A 67 -13.42 3.06 3.99
CA LEU A 67 -14.27 3.61 2.94
C LEU A 67 -14.48 2.61 1.78
N PHE A 68 -13.43 1.90 1.35
CA PHE A 68 -13.53 0.85 0.35
C PHE A 68 -14.45 -0.29 0.81
N ASN A 69 -14.26 -0.76 2.05
CA ASN A 69 -15.07 -1.82 2.64
C ASN A 69 -16.55 -1.43 2.78
N ALA A 70 -16.82 -0.15 3.09
CA ALA A 70 -18.18 0.37 3.19
C ALA A 70 -18.85 0.61 1.81
N ALA A 71 -18.08 0.74 0.73
CA ALA A 71 -18.58 1.10 -0.59
C ALA A 71 -18.96 -0.10 -1.47
N GLN A 72 -18.56 -1.31 -1.09
CA GLN A 72 -18.81 -2.53 -1.84
C GLN A 72 -18.69 -3.77 -0.93
N SER A 73 -19.20 -4.91 -1.37
CA SER A 73 -19.20 -6.19 -0.63
C SER A 73 -18.42 -7.30 -1.33
N GLU A 74 -17.90 -7.05 -2.53
CA GLU A 74 -17.21 -8.07 -3.32
C GLU A 74 -15.86 -8.47 -2.72
N ARG A 75 -15.21 -7.54 -2.01
CA ARG A 75 -13.86 -7.68 -1.45
C ARG A 75 -13.79 -7.09 -0.06
N ARG A 76 -12.90 -7.65 0.77
CA ARG A 76 -12.57 -7.11 2.09
C ARG A 76 -11.10 -6.72 2.12
N PHE A 77 -10.82 -5.45 2.39
CA PHE A 77 -9.48 -4.92 2.47
C PHE A 77 -8.96 -4.96 3.91
N GLU A 78 -7.78 -5.53 4.09
CA GLU A 78 -7.13 -5.68 5.39
C GLU A 78 -5.67 -5.22 5.32
N MET A 79 -5.24 -4.41 6.29
CA MET A 79 -3.85 -3.93 6.34
C MET A 79 -2.89 -5.01 6.83
N VAL A 80 -1.73 -5.09 6.15
CA VAL A 80 -0.58 -5.91 6.54
C VAL A 80 0.62 -5.01 6.73
N ARG A 81 1.24 -5.02 7.90
CA ARG A 81 2.44 -4.20 8.17
C ARG A 81 3.65 -4.72 7.41
N THR A 82 4.39 -3.78 6.84
CA THR A 82 5.70 -3.99 6.22
C THR A 82 6.66 -2.87 6.64
N ALA A 83 7.88 -2.88 6.11
CA ALA A 83 8.86 -1.81 6.29
C ALA A 83 9.15 -1.11 4.95
N PRO A 84 9.60 0.16 4.97
CA PRO A 84 9.86 0.90 3.73
C PRO A 84 10.77 0.17 2.74
N GLN A 85 11.85 -0.48 3.21
CA GLN A 85 12.77 -1.21 2.35
C GLN A 85 12.25 -2.58 1.92
N ARG A 86 11.38 -3.22 2.72
CA ARG A 86 10.88 -4.56 2.45
C ARG A 86 9.62 -4.58 1.59
N ARG A 87 8.95 -3.45 1.41
CA ARG A 87 7.66 -3.37 0.72
C ARG A 87 7.69 -3.93 -0.70
N TYR A 88 8.82 -3.82 -1.37
CA TYR A 88 9.02 -4.33 -2.73
C TYR A 88 8.96 -5.86 -2.76
N GLU A 89 9.84 -6.47 -1.99
CA GLU A 89 9.93 -7.92 -1.88
C GLU A 89 8.65 -8.54 -1.33
N ASP A 90 8.07 -7.93 -0.29
CA ASP A 90 6.82 -8.39 0.32
C ASP A 90 5.64 -8.40 -0.68
N LEU A 91 5.55 -7.40 -1.59
CA LEU A 91 4.55 -7.38 -2.65
C LEU A 91 4.84 -8.46 -3.71
N GLU A 92 6.07 -8.57 -4.17
CA GLU A 92 6.49 -9.54 -5.18
C GLU A 92 6.25 -10.99 -4.71
N GLN A 93 6.54 -11.27 -3.45
CA GLN A 93 6.31 -12.58 -2.82
C GLN A 93 4.84 -12.84 -2.45
N GLY A 94 3.95 -11.86 -2.69
CA GLY A 94 2.53 -12.00 -2.38
C GLY A 94 2.21 -12.01 -0.89
N ARG A 95 3.04 -11.40 -0.04
CA ARG A 95 2.72 -11.20 1.38
C ARG A 95 1.52 -10.28 1.54
N PHE A 96 1.35 -9.35 0.62
CA PHE A 96 0.15 -8.56 0.41
C PHE A 96 -0.12 -8.40 -1.10
N ASP A 97 -1.32 -7.99 -1.44
CA ASP A 97 -1.84 -8.00 -2.82
C ASP A 97 -1.72 -6.64 -3.50
N MET A 98 -1.71 -5.57 -2.71
CA MET A 98 -1.58 -4.18 -3.15
C MET A 98 -0.96 -3.31 -2.08
N ILE A 99 -0.50 -2.12 -2.47
CA ILE A 99 -0.03 -1.07 -1.58
C ILE A 99 -0.53 0.29 -2.08
N ALA A 100 -1.06 1.12 -1.18
CA ALA A 100 -1.59 2.43 -1.52
C ALA A 100 -0.59 3.55 -1.22
N PHE A 101 -0.81 4.73 -1.81
CA PHE A 101 -0.01 5.93 -1.63
C PHE A 101 1.45 5.77 -2.08
N GLU A 102 1.67 5.03 -3.16
CA GLU A 102 2.97 4.88 -3.81
C GLU A 102 3.08 5.70 -5.09
N CYS A 103 4.31 6.01 -5.49
CA CYS A 103 4.67 6.56 -6.78
C CYS A 103 5.62 5.59 -7.51
N ARG A 104 5.45 5.39 -8.82
CA ARG A 104 6.26 4.41 -9.56
C ARG A 104 7.77 4.68 -9.50
N ASN A 105 8.15 5.96 -9.49
CA ASN A 105 9.55 6.38 -9.39
C ASN A 105 10.20 6.18 -8.01
N TRP A 106 9.47 5.59 -7.05
CA TRP A 106 10.02 5.23 -5.74
C TRP A 106 10.56 3.80 -5.73
N GLY A 107 11.40 3.45 -6.73
CA GLY A 107 12.02 2.14 -6.84
C GLY A 107 11.11 1.03 -7.34
N TRP A 108 9.94 1.37 -7.91
CA TRP A 108 9.03 0.40 -8.51
C TRP A 108 9.23 0.19 -10.00
N GLU A 109 10.09 0.98 -10.62
CA GLU A 109 10.43 0.86 -12.03
C GLU A 109 11.11 -0.48 -12.31
N GLY A 110 10.65 -1.14 -13.39
CA GLY A 110 11.16 -2.47 -13.77
C GLY A 110 10.64 -3.64 -12.92
N ARG A 111 9.81 -3.38 -11.90
CA ARG A 111 9.18 -4.43 -11.09
C ARG A 111 7.84 -4.86 -11.69
N ALA A 112 7.43 -6.11 -11.40
CA ALA A 112 6.18 -6.69 -11.91
C ALA A 112 4.97 -6.17 -11.12
N VAL A 113 4.68 -4.87 -11.28
CA VAL A 113 3.54 -4.20 -10.64
C VAL A 113 2.72 -3.42 -11.66
N ASP A 114 1.41 -3.41 -11.46
CA ASP A 114 0.47 -2.52 -12.14
C ASP A 114 0.12 -1.35 -11.22
N ALA A 115 -0.19 -0.18 -11.80
CA ALA A 115 -0.55 1.02 -11.06
C ALA A 115 -1.94 1.52 -11.49
N THR A 116 -2.74 1.96 -10.51
CA THR A 116 -3.93 2.76 -10.80
C THR A 116 -3.54 4.10 -11.42
N ARG A 117 -4.52 4.84 -11.92
CA ARG A 117 -4.35 6.27 -12.16
C ARG A 117 -4.01 6.97 -10.83
N PRO A 118 -3.29 8.09 -10.87
CA PRO A 118 -3.11 8.93 -9.69
C PRO A 118 -4.46 9.39 -9.13
N PHE A 119 -4.64 9.26 -7.82
CA PHE A 119 -5.89 9.61 -7.15
C PHE A 119 -5.75 10.68 -6.06
N LEU A 120 -4.51 11.01 -5.71
CA LEU A 120 -4.20 12.06 -4.74
C LEU A 120 -2.85 12.69 -5.05
N ARG A 121 -2.71 14.00 -4.83
CA ARG A 121 -1.44 14.72 -4.89
C ARG A 121 -1.00 15.13 -3.50
N ASP A 122 0.29 15.04 -3.25
CA ASP A 122 1.01 15.60 -2.11
C ASP A 122 2.39 16.06 -2.58
N ALA A 123 3.24 16.49 -1.68
CA ALA A 123 4.57 16.94 -2.04
C ALA A 123 5.57 16.70 -0.92
N GLU A 124 6.85 16.70 -1.25
CA GLU A 124 7.93 16.93 -0.30
C GLU A 124 8.44 18.36 -0.39
N VAL A 125 8.69 18.94 0.76
CA VAL A 125 9.20 20.30 0.91
C VAL A 125 10.42 20.33 1.81
N PHE A 126 11.30 21.29 1.54
CA PHE A 126 12.41 21.59 2.44
C PHE A 126 11.93 22.51 3.57
N ILE A 127 12.54 22.33 4.73
CA ILE A 127 12.39 23.23 5.87
C ILE A 127 13.78 23.66 6.37
N ALA A 128 13.86 24.89 6.81
CA ALA A 128 15.04 25.45 7.46
C ALA A 128 14.63 26.15 8.76
N ARG A 129 15.59 26.32 9.69
CA ARG A 129 15.35 27.18 10.87
C ARG A 129 15.19 28.64 10.44
N ALA A 130 14.17 29.31 10.94
CA ALA A 130 14.00 30.74 10.74
C ALA A 130 15.14 31.52 11.42
N ALA A 131 15.91 32.27 10.65
CA ALA A 131 16.99 33.10 11.09
C ALA A 131 17.21 34.27 10.11
N PRO A 132 17.88 35.36 10.51
CA PRO A 132 18.26 36.43 9.57
C PRO A 132 19.01 35.87 8.35
N GLY A 133 18.56 36.27 7.14
CA GLY A 133 19.15 35.82 5.87
C GLY A 133 18.66 34.45 5.36
N ILE A 134 17.77 33.76 6.07
CA ILE A 134 17.10 32.55 5.60
C ILE A 134 15.78 32.94 4.98
N ASP A 135 15.72 32.96 3.65
CA ASP A 135 14.54 33.22 2.83
C ASP A 135 14.34 32.08 1.79
N GLN A 136 13.46 32.27 0.82
CA GLN A 136 13.18 31.25 -0.20
C GLN A 136 14.40 30.87 -1.04
N ARG A 137 15.31 31.82 -1.29
CA ARG A 137 16.56 31.60 -2.03
C ARG A 137 17.51 30.66 -1.31
N TYR A 138 17.36 30.49 0.02
CA TYR A 138 18.14 29.52 0.80
C TYR A 138 17.97 28.10 0.29
N PHE A 139 16.85 27.79 -0.33
CA PHE A 139 16.54 26.46 -0.85
C PHE A 139 16.99 26.25 -2.31
N ASP A 140 17.47 27.28 -3.01
CA ASP A 140 17.85 27.18 -4.43
C ASP A 140 19.13 26.37 -4.62
N ASP A 141 20.08 26.49 -3.68
CA ASP A 141 21.31 25.72 -3.68
C ASP A 141 21.41 24.87 -2.40
N LEU A 142 21.43 23.57 -2.59
CA LEU A 142 21.56 22.59 -1.50
C LEU A 142 23.03 22.21 -1.21
N SER A 143 23.98 22.71 -2.02
CA SER A 143 25.40 22.37 -1.91
C SER A 143 25.95 22.73 -0.54
N GLY A 144 26.71 21.83 0.06
CA GLY A 144 27.35 22.05 1.36
C GLY A 144 26.40 22.01 2.57
N LYS A 145 25.08 22.02 2.39
CA LYS A 145 24.11 21.95 3.48
C LYS A 145 23.95 20.54 4.00
N SER A 146 23.82 20.40 5.30
CA SER A 146 23.44 19.15 5.96
C SER A 146 21.93 18.99 5.88
N ILE A 147 21.46 17.85 5.34
CA ILE A 147 20.05 17.57 5.12
C ILE A 147 19.62 16.38 5.95
N LEU A 148 18.45 16.45 6.56
CA LEU A 148 17.80 15.31 7.20
C LEU A 148 16.69 14.79 6.30
N GLY A 149 16.81 13.53 5.91
CA GLY A 149 15.78 12.77 5.19
C GLY A 149 15.16 11.68 6.07
N ARG A 150 14.31 10.88 5.49
CA ARG A 150 13.70 9.72 6.14
C ARG A 150 14.14 8.42 5.47
N LEU A 151 14.41 7.40 6.26
CA LEU A 151 14.87 6.10 5.79
C LEU A 151 13.81 5.44 4.88
N GLY A 152 14.26 5.01 3.69
CA GLY A 152 13.43 4.35 2.69
C GLY A 152 12.59 5.29 1.82
N PHE A 153 12.80 6.62 1.94
CA PHE A 153 12.22 7.63 1.06
C PHE A 153 13.15 7.89 -0.14
N HIS A 154 12.56 8.32 -1.23
CA HIS A 154 13.22 8.63 -2.50
C HIS A 154 13.16 10.14 -2.77
N TYR A 155 14.30 10.78 -2.99
CA TYR A 155 14.39 12.23 -3.08
C TYR A 155 14.76 12.67 -4.49
N ALA A 156 13.96 13.58 -5.08
CA ALA A 156 14.15 14.05 -6.44
C ALA A 156 15.48 14.83 -6.58
N PHE A 157 15.88 15.64 -5.59
CA PHE A 157 17.18 16.34 -5.59
C PHE A 157 18.37 15.38 -5.67
N ALA A 158 18.19 14.13 -5.28
CA ALA A 158 19.20 13.08 -5.33
C ALA A 158 18.97 12.06 -6.46
N GLY A 159 18.13 12.37 -7.44
CA GLY A 159 17.80 11.45 -8.53
C GLY A 159 17.01 10.22 -8.09
N PHE A 160 16.15 10.36 -7.09
CA PHE A 160 15.36 9.31 -6.44
C PHE A 160 16.20 8.25 -5.73
N GLU A 161 17.44 8.59 -5.38
CA GLU A 161 18.29 7.73 -4.55
C GLU A 161 17.67 7.55 -3.16
N ALA A 162 17.76 6.33 -2.62
CA ALA A 162 17.26 5.96 -1.29
C ALA A 162 18.32 5.23 -0.43
N ASP A 163 19.49 4.89 -1.00
CA ASP A 163 20.57 4.27 -0.24
C ASP A 163 21.16 5.29 0.76
N PRO A 164 21.11 5.01 2.07
CA PRO A 164 21.58 5.95 3.09
C PRO A 164 23.05 6.35 2.94
N LYS A 165 23.91 5.43 2.47
CA LYS A 165 25.34 5.70 2.31
C LYS A 165 25.58 6.62 1.13
N ILE A 166 24.89 6.42 0.02
CA ILE A 166 24.98 7.27 -1.17
C ILE A 166 24.43 8.65 -0.85
N LEU A 167 23.28 8.74 -0.18
CA LEU A 167 22.66 9.99 0.27
C LEU A 167 23.63 10.79 1.16
N GLU A 168 24.27 10.14 2.13
CA GLU A 168 25.22 10.80 3.01
C GLU A 168 26.49 11.26 2.29
N GLN A 169 27.09 10.39 1.48
CA GLN A 169 28.38 10.67 0.83
C GLN A 169 28.28 11.71 -0.29
N ARG A 170 27.23 11.66 -1.09
CA ARG A 170 27.09 12.51 -2.29
C ARG A 170 26.27 13.76 -2.03
N PHE A 171 25.30 13.70 -1.12
CA PHE A 171 24.29 14.75 -0.92
C PHE A 171 24.28 15.29 0.51
N ARG A 172 25.22 14.89 1.37
CA ARG A 172 25.28 15.28 2.80
C ARG A 172 23.92 15.07 3.51
N THR A 173 23.18 14.06 3.07
CA THR A 173 21.83 13.74 3.57
C THR A 173 21.89 12.55 4.51
N ARG A 174 21.64 12.79 5.78
CA ARG A 174 21.50 11.74 6.80
C ARG A 174 20.04 11.35 6.93
N VAL A 175 19.75 10.06 6.79
CA VAL A 175 18.39 9.55 6.96
C VAL A 175 18.09 9.20 8.41
N THR A 176 16.88 9.47 8.84
CA THR A 176 16.37 9.24 10.19
C THR A 176 15.08 8.42 10.12
N VAL A 177 14.49 8.15 11.28
CA VAL A 177 13.26 7.32 11.35
C VAL A 177 11.97 8.13 11.42
N THR A 178 11.99 9.44 11.77
CA THR A 178 10.76 10.24 11.92
C THR A 178 10.90 11.63 11.32
N HIS A 179 9.84 12.11 10.67
CA HIS A 179 9.74 13.50 10.24
C HIS A 179 9.71 14.48 11.42
N GLU A 180 9.03 14.13 12.53
CA GLU A 180 9.01 14.96 13.72
C GLU A 180 10.41 15.22 14.28
N GLY A 181 11.22 14.15 14.42
CA GLY A 181 12.60 14.27 14.85
C GLY A 181 13.44 15.17 13.94
N ASN A 182 13.17 15.13 12.63
CA ASN A 182 13.82 15.98 11.63
C ASN A 182 13.43 17.45 11.82
N VAL A 183 12.14 17.76 11.97
CA VAL A 183 11.64 19.12 12.23
C VAL A 183 12.28 19.70 13.48
N ARG A 184 12.22 18.96 14.60
CA ARG A 184 12.82 19.39 15.89
C ARG A 184 14.34 19.55 15.79
N SER A 185 15.02 18.73 15.01
CA SER A 185 16.47 18.82 14.80
C SER A 185 16.87 20.08 14.03
N VAL A 186 16.11 20.45 13.00
CA VAL A 186 16.32 21.70 12.25
C VAL A 186 16.07 22.92 13.14
N VAL A 187 14.98 22.93 13.90
CA VAL A 187 14.71 24.02 14.86
C VAL A 187 15.82 24.17 15.89
N ALA A 188 16.37 23.05 16.35
CA ALA A 188 17.51 23.03 17.28
C ALA A 188 18.87 23.38 16.63
N GLY A 189 18.91 23.63 15.31
CA GLY A 189 20.16 23.95 14.59
C GLY A 189 21.10 22.76 14.43
N ARG A 190 20.61 21.52 14.50
CA ARG A 190 21.41 20.30 14.36
C ARG A 190 21.59 19.84 12.92
N ALA A 191 20.87 20.48 11.99
CA ALA A 191 21.01 20.34 10.55
C ALA A 191 20.53 21.64 9.89
N ASP A 192 21.04 21.92 8.70
CA ASP A 192 20.68 23.11 7.93
C ASP A 192 19.26 22.99 7.37
N LEU A 193 18.93 21.80 6.88
CA LEU A 193 17.65 21.48 6.23
C LEU A 193 17.08 20.16 6.72
N ALA A 194 15.77 20.03 6.60
CA ALA A 194 15.14 18.73 6.49
C ALA A 194 14.18 18.73 5.30
N ILE A 195 13.93 17.53 4.77
CA ILE A 195 12.93 17.30 3.74
C ILE A 195 11.82 16.48 4.35
N VAL A 196 10.58 16.93 4.19
CA VAL A 196 9.41 16.37 4.85
C VAL A 196 8.20 16.37 3.93
N THR A 197 7.30 15.42 4.11
CA THR A 197 6.01 15.40 3.41
C THR A 197 5.17 16.61 3.81
N ARG A 198 4.61 17.34 2.85
CA ARG A 198 3.86 18.59 3.08
C ARG A 198 2.62 18.36 3.97
N SER A 199 1.84 17.33 3.69
CA SER A 199 0.65 17.02 4.50
C SER A 199 0.99 16.65 5.94
N PHE A 200 2.09 15.90 6.15
CA PHE A 200 2.62 15.67 7.50
C PHE A 200 2.95 16.99 8.19
N LEU A 201 3.74 17.85 7.52
CA LEU A 201 4.18 19.12 8.11
C LEU A 201 3.01 20.01 8.47
N THR A 202 2.02 20.14 7.59
CA THR A 202 0.80 20.92 7.84
C THR A 202 0.09 20.48 9.12
N ARG A 203 -0.16 19.17 9.25
CA ARG A 203 -0.82 18.58 10.43
C ARG A 203 0.04 18.70 11.70
N PHE A 204 1.34 18.55 11.56
CA PHE A 204 2.27 18.67 12.67
C PHE A 204 2.29 20.11 13.23
N LEU A 205 2.40 21.12 12.35
CA LEU A 205 2.45 22.52 12.75
C LEU A 205 1.11 23.05 13.26
N GLN A 206 -0.02 22.47 12.87
CA GLN A 206 -1.31 22.77 13.49
C GLN A 206 -1.35 22.37 14.98
N ARG A 207 -0.65 21.31 15.34
CA ARG A 207 -0.55 20.83 16.74
C ARG A 207 0.57 21.53 17.51
N GLU A 208 1.56 22.04 16.81
CA GLU A 208 2.78 22.66 17.35
C GLU A 208 3.00 24.07 16.77
N PRO A 209 2.06 25.02 17.00
CA PRO A 209 2.08 26.32 16.33
C PRO A 209 3.32 27.16 16.66
N GLU A 210 3.95 26.92 17.81
CA GLU A 210 5.19 27.60 18.19
C GLU A 210 6.38 27.18 17.31
N LEU A 211 6.39 25.95 16.80
CA LEU A 211 7.41 25.51 15.87
C LEU A 211 7.24 26.13 14.48
N ALA A 212 6.00 26.44 14.08
CA ALA A 212 5.72 27.09 12.81
C ALA A 212 6.45 28.45 12.67
N ARG A 213 6.55 29.22 13.77
CA ARG A 213 7.25 30.51 13.80
C ARG A 213 8.76 30.40 13.73
N GLN A 214 9.31 29.22 13.97
CA GLN A 214 10.73 28.94 14.00
C GLN A 214 11.25 28.28 12.70
N LEU A 215 10.37 28.14 11.71
CA LEU A 215 10.67 27.48 10.45
C LEU A 215 10.42 28.40 9.26
N VAL A 216 11.25 28.25 8.25
CA VAL A 216 10.98 28.66 6.88
C VAL A 216 10.70 27.38 6.09
N VAL A 217 9.55 27.35 5.42
CA VAL A 217 9.15 26.22 4.56
C VAL A 217 9.37 26.62 3.11
N SER A 218 10.01 25.78 2.31
CA SER A 218 10.22 26.08 0.89
C SER A 218 8.89 26.14 0.14
N GLU A 219 8.73 27.16 -0.71
CA GLU A 219 7.61 27.26 -1.66
C GLU A 219 7.76 26.20 -2.74
N ARG A 220 8.99 25.99 -3.23
CA ARG A 220 9.29 24.89 -4.15
C ARG A 220 9.22 23.55 -3.46
N SER A 221 8.69 22.58 -4.13
CA SER A 221 8.72 21.18 -3.71
C SER A 221 9.97 20.49 -4.23
N ASP A 222 10.51 19.52 -3.50
CA ASP A 222 11.49 18.58 -4.04
C ASP A 222 10.84 17.71 -5.11
N GLN A 223 9.71 17.14 -4.76
CA GLN A 223 8.88 16.38 -5.70
C GLN A 223 7.40 16.58 -5.41
N ILE A 224 6.59 16.39 -6.44
CA ILE A 224 5.14 16.26 -6.32
C ILE A 224 4.83 14.76 -6.34
N TYR A 225 4.13 14.29 -5.33
CA TYR A 225 3.62 12.93 -5.30
C TYR A 225 2.35 12.84 -6.15
N GLU A 226 2.35 11.90 -7.04
CA GLU A 226 1.13 11.46 -7.74
C GLU A 226 0.80 10.06 -7.21
N HIS A 227 0.12 10.02 -6.09
CA HIS A 227 -0.18 8.80 -5.37
C HIS A 227 -1.07 7.86 -6.16
N THR A 228 -0.60 6.63 -6.30
CA THR A 228 -1.29 5.52 -6.93
C THR A 228 -1.48 4.37 -5.93
N ILE A 229 -2.31 3.41 -6.30
CA ILE A 229 -2.31 2.08 -5.70
C ILE A 229 -1.54 1.17 -6.65
N LEU A 230 -0.52 0.50 -6.12
CA LEU A 230 0.20 -0.52 -6.85
C LEU A 230 -0.34 -1.90 -6.50
N THR A 231 -0.54 -2.73 -7.51
CA THR A 231 -0.95 -4.12 -7.35
C THR A 231 0.14 -5.04 -7.90
N ARG A 232 0.26 -6.23 -7.35
CA ARG A 232 1.13 -7.25 -7.91
C ARG A 232 0.58 -7.68 -9.27
N GLN A 233 1.41 -7.69 -10.30
CA GLN A 233 1.03 -8.11 -11.64
C GLN A 233 0.52 -9.57 -11.62
N GLY A 234 -0.61 -9.81 -12.27
CA GLY A 234 -1.28 -11.13 -12.22
C GLY A 234 -1.87 -11.50 -10.84
N GLY A 235 -1.95 -10.55 -9.92
CA GLY A 235 -2.56 -10.74 -8.59
C GLY A 235 -4.08 -10.77 -8.60
N SER A 236 -4.68 -10.89 -7.41
CA SER A 236 -6.13 -11.04 -7.22
C SER A 236 -6.93 -9.75 -7.46
N VAL A 237 -6.27 -8.60 -7.54
CA VAL A 237 -6.90 -7.28 -7.68
C VAL A 237 -6.39 -6.57 -8.92
N ALA A 238 -7.29 -6.32 -9.87
CA ALA A 238 -6.97 -5.55 -11.07
C ALA A 238 -7.03 -4.04 -10.79
N THR A 239 -6.07 -3.28 -11.31
CA THR A 239 -6.04 -1.81 -11.17
C THR A 239 -7.26 -1.14 -11.80
N ALA A 240 -7.79 -1.66 -12.90
CA ALA A 240 -9.02 -1.14 -13.53
C ALA A 240 -10.25 -1.23 -12.60
N TRP A 241 -10.35 -2.28 -11.77
CA TRP A 241 -11.41 -2.39 -10.77
C TRP A 241 -11.23 -1.35 -9.65
N LEU A 242 -9.99 -1.15 -9.18
CA LEU A 242 -9.66 -0.11 -8.20
C LEU A 242 -9.93 1.29 -8.75
N ASP A 243 -9.54 1.57 -9.99
CA ASP A 243 -9.83 2.84 -10.67
C ASP A 243 -11.34 3.11 -10.71
N SER A 244 -12.15 2.10 -11.04
CA SER A 244 -13.61 2.23 -11.05
C SER A 244 -14.19 2.49 -9.65
N LEU A 245 -13.61 1.89 -8.60
CA LEU A 245 -14.02 2.16 -7.22
C LEU A 245 -13.65 3.59 -6.81
N LEU A 246 -12.43 4.02 -7.09
CA LEU A 246 -11.94 5.37 -6.81
C LEU A 246 -12.79 6.42 -7.55
N ASP A 247 -13.14 6.19 -8.81
CA ASP A 247 -13.99 7.09 -9.60
C ASP A 247 -15.38 7.28 -8.99
N ARG A 248 -16.02 6.18 -8.55
CA ARG A 248 -17.32 6.26 -7.86
C ARG A 248 -17.22 7.06 -6.57
N LEU A 249 -16.17 6.82 -5.77
CA LEU A 249 -15.95 7.51 -4.50
C LEU A 249 -15.57 8.98 -4.68
N ALA A 250 -14.93 9.32 -5.81
CA ALA A 250 -14.65 10.71 -6.18
C ALA A 250 -15.93 11.42 -6.65
N ALA A 251 -16.72 10.76 -7.51
CA ALA A 251 -17.94 11.33 -8.07
C ALA A 251 -19.00 11.66 -6.99
N ASP A 252 -19.06 10.85 -5.92
CA ASP A 252 -19.99 11.09 -4.80
C ASP A 252 -19.40 11.92 -3.65
N GLY A 253 -18.18 12.45 -3.82
CA GLY A 253 -17.50 13.34 -2.89
C GLY A 253 -16.92 12.69 -1.64
N ARG A 254 -17.01 11.35 -1.52
CA ARG A 254 -16.50 10.64 -0.33
C ARG A 254 -14.98 10.70 -0.23
N LEU A 255 -14.25 10.62 -1.35
CA LEU A 255 -12.79 10.79 -1.34
C LEU A 255 -12.39 12.20 -0.92
N GLU A 256 -13.01 13.24 -1.49
CA GLU A 256 -12.71 14.61 -1.11
C GLU A 256 -12.99 14.86 0.38
N SER A 257 -14.11 14.34 0.88
CA SER A 257 -14.44 14.39 2.30
C SER A 257 -13.39 13.71 3.17
N LEU A 258 -12.87 12.56 2.72
CA LEU A 258 -11.79 11.85 3.41
C LEU A 258 -10.52 12.72 3.46
N TRP A 259 -10.09 13.29 2.32
CA TRP A 259 -8.86 14.12 2.25
C TRP A 259 -8.97 15.37 3.11
N ARG A 260 -10.12 16.04 3.14
CA ARG A 260 -10.36 17.20 4.00
C ARG A 260 -10.30 16.84 5.48
N ARG A 261 -10.99 15.77 5.92
CA ARG A 261 -10.92 15.31 7.32
C ARG A 261 -9.52 14.90 7.73
N SER A 262 -8.76 14.37 6.81
CA SER A 262 -7.37 13.95 7.04
C SER A 262 -6.37 15.11 6.96
N GLY A 263 -6.82 16.35 6.65
CA GLY A 263 -5.95 17.52 6.55
C GLY A 263 -4.92 17.44 5.40
N ILE A 264 -5.24 16.68 4.34
CA ILE A 264 -4.40 16.58 3.14
C ILE A 264 -4.79 17.67 2.14
N LEU A 265 -6.09 17.94 2.00
CA LEU A 265 -6.61 19.08 1.25
C LEU A 265 -7.03 20.17 2.23
N SER A 266 -6.55 21.36 2.00
CA SER A 266 -6.96 22.60 2.72
C SER A 266 -8.15 23.23 2.03
#